data_5590284164f988ea0edb62a77bea4ff2
#
_entry.id   5590284164f988ea0edb62a77bea4ff2
#
_cell.length_a   1.000
_cell.length_b   1.000
_cell.length_c   1.000
_cell.angle_alpha   90.00
_cell.angle_beta   90.00
_cell.angle_gamma   90.00
#
_symmetry.space_group_name_H-M   'P 1'
#
loop_
_entity.id
_entity.type
_entity.pdbx_description
1 polymer ?
#
loop_
_entity_poly.entity_id
_entity_poly.type
_entity_poly.pdbx_seq_one_letter_code
_entity_poly.pdbx_strand_id
1 'polypeptide(L)'
;MSYEEILKQLQTEGNPVPCARFRFRIPNARTELKNALVTVLSAMGERLVWLPEYDKVAAWLSDNNGKGLLLFGNCGRGKSLITRYAIPMLLRKFANRIVTVVDCGAQDVCIDEVLKRKFIALDDIGVEVDRVEFGTRRNVVVEIVNKVQDNPDRMVIASSNLSGEGIKERYGDRI
;
A
#
# COMPACT_ATOMS: atom_id res chain seq x y z
N MET A 1 27.18 30.93 -4.71
CA MET A 1 26.08 30.08 -5.16
C MET A 1 25.58 29.31 -3.95
N SER A 2 24.31 29.46 -3.61
CA SER A 2 23.70 28.71 -2.50
C SER A 2 23.41 27.27 -2.93
N TYR A 3 23.23 26.34 -1.93
CA TYR A 3 22.83 24.97 -2.26
C TYR A 3 21.47 24.87 -2.96
N GLU A 4 20.57 25.82 -2.71
CA GLU A 4 19.28 25.93 -3.40
C GLU A 4 19.44 26.28 -4.88
N GLU A 5 20.36 27.20 -5.20
CA GLU A 5 20.69 27.56 -6.60
C GLU A 5 21.33 26.38 -7.33
N ILE A 6 22.24 25.65 -6.67
CA ILE A 6 22.85 24.43 -7.22
C ILE A 6 21.78 23.37 -7.49
N LEU A 7 20.84 23.15 -6.55
CA LEU A 7 19.78 22.17 -6.71
C LEU A 7 18.87 22.50 -7.90
N LYS A 8 18.51 23.80 -8.09
CA LYS A 8 17.76 24.26 -9.26
C LYS A 8 18.52 24.05 -10.57
N GLN A 9 19.81 24.29 -10.55
CA GLN A 9 20.67 24.08 -11.73
C GLN A 9 20.73 22.59 -12.10
N LEU A 10 20.97 21.71 -11.13
CA LEU A 10 20.94 20.25 -11.33
C LEU A 10 19.59 19.78 -11.91
N GLN A 11 18.49 20.38 -11.45
CA GLN A 11 17.15 20.08 -11.96
C GLN A 11 17.00 20.47 -13.43
N THR A 12 17.54 21.63 -13.82
CA THR A 12 17.54 22.11 -15.21
C THR A 12 18.40 21.24 -16.12
N GLU A 13 19.47 20.65 -15.58
CA GLU A 13 20.38 19.74 -16.26
C GLU A 13 19.82 18.30 -16.37
N GLY A 14 18.58 18.05 -15.89
CA GLY A 14 17.92 16.74 -15.99
C GLY A 14 18.27 15.75 -14.87
N ASN A 15 18.97 16.23 -13.82
CA ASN A 15 19.24 15.38 -12.66
C ASN A 15 17.96 15.15 -11.82
N PRO A 16 17.75 13.94 -11.23
CA PRO A 16 16.62 13.70 -10.37
C PRO A 16 16.71 14.57 -9.11
N VAL A 17 15.63 15.29 -8.82
CA VAL A 17 15.54 16.12 -7.62
C VAL A 17 14.83 15.33 -6.51
N PRO A 18 15.33 15.39 -5.26
CA PRO A 18 14.65 14.80 -4.14
C PRO A 18 13.21 15.31 -4.03
N CYS A 19 12.24 14.43 -4.13
CA CYS A 19 10.83 14.75 -3.99
C CYS A 19 10.29 14.13 -2.68
N ALA A 20 9.48 14.89 -1.97
CA ALA A 20 8.85 14.37 -0.75
C ALA A 20 7.89 13.23 -1.10
N ARG A 21 7.92 12.15 -0.31
CA ARG A 21 6.98 11.05 -0.45
C ARG A 21 5.56 11.51 -0.15
N PHE A 22 4.58 10.90 -0.83
CA PHE A 22 3.17 11.17 -0.59
C PHE A 22 2.82 10.98 0.88
N ARG A 23 2.35 12.05 1.51
CA ARG A 23 1.97 12.10 2.92
C ARG A 23 0.53 12.55 3.07
N PHE A 24 -0.19 11.93 3.98
CA PHE A 24 -1.54 12.32 4.35
C PHE A 24 -1.73 12.25 5.86
N ARG A 25 -2.77 12.91 6.34
CA ARG A 25 -3.21 12.90 7.74
C ARG A 25 -4.72 12.81 7.78
N ILE A 26 -5.25 11.86 8.51
CA ILE A 26 -6.67 11.70 8.74
C ILE A 26 -7.00 12.15 10.16
N PRO A 27 -7.80 13.19 10.34
CA PRO A 27 -8.23 13.62 11.67
C PRO A 27 -9.12 12.53 12.30
N ASN A 28 -8.98 12.34 13.62
CA ASN A 28 -9.73 11.31 14.35
C ASN A 28 -9.64 9.90 13.72
N ALA A 29 -8.45 9.54 13.23
CA ALA A 29 -8.21 8.34 12.41
C ALA A 29 -8.77 7.05 13.03
N ARG A 30 -8.72 6.89 14.36
CA ARG A 30 -9.29 5.73 15.06
C ARG A 30 -10.82 5.65 14.87
N THR A 31 -11.52 6.75 15.02
CA THR A 31 -12.97 6.84 14.82
C THR A 31 -13.33 6.63 13.35
N GLU A 32 -12.58 7.24 12.44
CA GLU A 32 -12.81 7.09 11.01
C GLU A 32 -12.55 5.67 10.51
N LEU A 33 -11.49 5.01 10.99
CA LEU A 33 -11.25 3.60 10.70
C LEU A 33 -12.38 2.71 11.23
N LYS A 34 -12.84 2.97 12.47
CA LYS A 34 -13.98 2.25 13.05
C LYS A 34 -15.23 2.41 12.19
N ASN A 35 -15.55 3.63 11.78
CA ASN A 35 -16.72 3.92 10.95
C ASN A 35 -16.64 3.20 9.59
N ALA A 36 -15.48 3.23 8.94
CA ALA A 36 -15.26 2.53 7.68
C ALA A 36 -15.46 1.01 7.83
N LEU A 37 -14.87 0.41 8.87
CA LEU A 37 -15.00 -1.03 9.14
C LEU A 37 -16.44 -1.41 9.49
N VAL A 38 -17.15 -0.62 10.31
CA VAL A 38 -18.57 -0.84 10.62
C VAL A 38 -19.40 -0.80 9.35
N THR A 39 -19.17 0.16 8.47
CA THR A 39 -19.89 0.28 7.20
C THR A 39 -19.71 -0.97 6.34
N VAL A 40 -18.47 -1.45 6.18
CA VAL A 40 -18.18 -2.64 5.38
C VAL A 40 -18.80 -3.90 6.00
N LEU A 41 -18.58 -4.11 7.31
CA LEU A 41 -19.09 -5.29 8.00
C LEU A 41 -20.62 -5.33 8.05
N SER A 42 -21.28 -4.17 8.26
CA SER A 42 -22.73 -4.09 8.22
C SER A 42 -23.31 -4.48 6.85
N ALA A 43 -22.64 -4.11 5.76
CA ALA A 43 -23.02 -4.55 4.41
C ALA A 43 -22.87 -6.07 4.19
N MET A 44 -22.03 -6.72 5.01
CA MET A 44 -21.82 -8.19 5.02
C MET A 44 -22.71 -8.90 6.04
N GLY A 45 -23.53 -8.17 6.83
CA GLY A 45 -24.33 -8.72 7.92
C GLY A 45 -23.52 -9.05 9.20
N GLU A 46 -22.30 -8.55 9.28
CA GLU A 46 -21.33 -8.82 10.34
C GLU A 46 -21.22 -7.67 11.35
N ARG A 47 -20.69 -7.97 12.53
CA ARG A 47 -20.42 -6.97 13.56
C ARG A 47 -18.92 -6.75 13.76
N LEU A 48 -18.52 -5.50 13.97
CA LEU A 48 -17.15 -5.17 14.27
C LEU A 48 -16.75 -5.61 15.69
N VAL A 49 -15.70 -6.41 15.76
CA VAL A 49 -14.91 -6.61 16.97
C VAL A 49 -13.61 -5.83 16.78
N TRP A 50 -13.40 -4.83 17.64
CA TRP A 50 -12.17 -4.03 17.57
C TRP A 50 -10.99 -4.81 18.10
N LEU A 51 -9.95 -4.97 17.29
CA LEU A 51 -8.73 -5.69 17.66
C LEU A 51 -7.61 -4.68 18.02
N PRO A 52 -6.74 -5.01 19.00
CA PRO A 52 -5.65 -4.09 19.40
C PRO A 52 -4.73 -3.64 18.26
N GLU A 53 -4.49 -4.48 17.27
CA GLU A 53 -3.68 -4.16 16.11
C GLU A 53 -4.27 -3.07 15.22
N TYR A 54 -5.58 -2.84 15.29
CA TYR A 54 -6.24 -1.74 14.54
C TYR A 54 -5.82 -0.36 15.05
N ASP A 55 -5.38 -0.26 16.31
CA ASP A 55 -4.83 0.98 16.84
C ASP A 55 -3.52 1.37 16.14
N LYS A 56 -2.71 0.39 15.70
CA LYS A 56 -1.51 0.64 14.87
C LYS A 56 -1.87 1.16 13.48
N VAL A 57 -2.93 0.62 12.88
CA VAL A 57 -3.46 1.11 11.60
C VAL A 57 -3.99 2.52 11.75
N ALA A 58 -4.73 2.81 12.83
CA ALA A 58 -5.22 4.15 13.13
C ALA A 58 -4.08 5.15 13.35
N ALA A 59 -3.00 4.75 14.02
CA ALA A 59 -1.81 5.57 14.19
C ALA A 59 -1.15 5.91 12.83
N TRP A 60 -1.01 4.92 11.93
CA TRP A 60 -0.53 5.16 10.57
C TRP A 60 -1.47 6.08 9.77
N LEU A 61 -2.78 5.91 9.90
CA LEU A 61 -3.77 6.77 9.24
C LEU A 61 -3.73 8.21 9.77
N SER A 62 -3.36 8.43 11.04
CA SER A 62 -3.24 9.79 11.60
C SER A 62 -2.08 10.58 11.01
N ASP A 63 -1.02 9.89 10.61
CA ASP A 63 0.10 10.42 9.81
C ASP A 63 0.93 9.26 9.26
N ASN A 64 0.87 9.04 7.97
CA ASN A 64 1.62 7.95 7.33
C ASN A 64 3.13 8.24 7.21
N ASN A 65 3.60 9.45 7.52
CA ASN A 65 5.00 9.85 7.41
C ASN A 65 5.65 9.52 6.05
N GLY A 66 4.87 9.54 4.97
CA GLY A 66 5.33 9.17 3.63
C GLY A 66 5.61 7.67 3.46
N LYS A 67 5.15 6.81 4.37
CA LYS A 67 5.34 5.36 4.33
C LYS A 67 4.08 4.66 3.83
N GLY A 68 4.26 3.54 3.12
CA GLY A 68 3.21 2.56 2.87
C GLY A 68 2.81 1.81 4.14
N LEU A 69 1.95 0.81 3.99
CA LEU A 69 1.49 -0.03 5.10
C LEU A 69 1.60 -1.50 4.71
N LEU A 70 2.16 -2.32 5.61
CA LEU A 70 2.15 -3.76 5.48
C LEU A 70 1.44 -4.39 6.69
N LEU A 71 0.36 -5.10 6.42
CA LEU A 71 -0.42 -5.86 7.41
C LEU A 71 -0.09 -7.35 7.25
N PHE A 72 0.51 -7.97 8.26
CA PHE A 72 0.86 -9.38 8.18
C PHE A 72 0.47 -10.14 9.46
N GLY A 73 0.39 -11.46 9.34
CA GLY A 73 0.04 -12.36 10.44
C GLY A 73 -1.16 -13.26 10.10
N ASN A 74 -1.70 -13.94 11.11
CA ASN A 74 -2.69 -15.01 10.97
C ASN A 74 -3.98 -14.57 10.26
N CYS A 75 -4.65 -15.53 9.60
CA CYS A 75 -5.98 -15.34 9.02
C CYS A 75 -7.03 -14.89 10.06
N GLY A 76 -8.13 -14.31 9.59
CA GLY A 76 -9.26 -13.89 10.43
C GLY A 76 -9.04 -12.60 11.23
N ARG A 77 -7.92 -11.88 11.04
CA ARG A 77 -7.61 -10.62 11.76
C ARG A 77 -8.08 -9.36 11.00
N GLY A 78 -8.90 -9.50 9.95
CA GLY A 78 -9.47 -8.37 9.22
C GLY A 78 -8.49 -7.63 8.29
N LYS A 79 -7.32 -8.20 7.99
CA LYS A 79 -6.32 -7.57 7.10
C LYS A 79 -6.92 -7.19 5.73
N SER A 80 -7.58 -8.14 5.07
CA SER A 80 -8.22 -7.90 3.76
C SER A 80 -9.34 -6.88 3.83
N LEU A 81 -10.12 -6.83 4.93
CA LEU A 81 -11.15 -5.80 5.13
C LEU A 81 -10.52 -4.40 5.16
N ILE A 82 -9.39 -4.28 5.85
CA ILE A 82 -8.66 -3.01 5.95
C ILE A 82 -8.04 -2.65 4.60
N THR A 83 -7.34 -3.60 3.95
CA THR A 83 -6.61 -3.36 2.70
C THR A 83 -7.53 -3.12 1.51
N ARG A 84 -8.59 -3.94 1.36
CA ARG A 84 -9.50 -3.88 0.19
C ARG A 84 -10.55 -2.80 0.30
N TYR A 85 -10.98 -2.45 1.52
CA TYR A 85 -12.16 -1.57 1.70
C TYR A 85 -11.87 -0.36 2.57
N ALA A 86 -11.45 -0.53 3.84
CA ALA A 86 -11.40 0.58 4.78
C ALA A 86 -10.40 1.66 4.35
N ILE A 87 -9.16 1.29 4.01
CA ILE A 87 -8.13 2.25 3.58
C ILE A 87 -8.51 2.92 2.25
N PRO A 88 -8.95 2.21 1.19
CA PRO A 88 -9.44 2.85 -0.03
C PRO A 88 -10.56 3.87 0.21
N MET A 89 -11.54 3.55 1.06
CA MET A 89 -12.61 4.48 1.43
C MET A 89 -12.06 5.74 2.13
N LEU A 90 -11.17 5.55 3.09
CA LEU A 90 -10.57 6.64 3.85
C LEU A 90 -9.68 7.54 2.99
N LEU A 91 -8.84 6.97 2.13
CA LEU A 91 -8.02 7.74 1.21
C LEU A 91 -8.86 8.47 0.15
N ARG A 92 -9.99 7.89 -0.27
CA ARG A 92 -10.92 8.58 -1.14
C ARG A 92 -11.57 9.77 -0.43
N LYS A 93 -12.02 9.58 0.83
CA LYS A 93 -12.71 10.61 1.62
C LYS A 93 -11.78 11.78 1.99
N PHE A 94 -10.59 11.49 2.49
CA PHE A 94 -9.73 12.49 3.13
C PHE A 94 -8.57 12.99 2.26
N ALA A 95 -8.10 12.19 1.32
CA ALA A 95 -6.98 12.54 0.46
C ALA A 95 -7.38 12.70 -1.02
N ASN A 96 -8.65 12.46 -1.36
CA ASN A 96 -9.16 12.41 -2.74
C ASN A 96 -8.32 11.51 -3.65
N ARG A 97 -7.91 10.33 -3.16
CA ARG A 97 -7.12 9.36 -3.91
C ARG A 97 -7.92 8.10 -4.19
N ILE A 98 -7.77 7.59 -5.42
CA ILE A 98 -8.32 6.30 -5.82
C ILE A 98 -7.22 5.26 -5.61
N VAL A 99 -7.53 4.23 -4.82
CA VAL A 99 -6.66 3.09 -4.58
C VAL A 99 -7.11 1.94 -5.48
N THR A 100 -6.19 1.41 -6.27
CA THR A 100 -6.44 0.22 -7.08
C THR A 100 -6.16 -1.01 -6.21
N VAL A 101 -7.18 -1.83 -6.00
CA VAL A 101 -7.06 -3.07 -5.24
C VAL A 101 -6.67 -4.20 -6.18
N VAL A 102 -5.66 -4.96 -5.81
CA VAL A 102 -5.14 -6.12 -6.54
C VAL A 102 -5.18 -7.33 -5.61
N ASP A 103 -5.85 -8.37 -6.04
CA ASP A 103 -5.82 -9.68 -5.42
C ASP A 103 -4.58 -10.42 -5.95
N CYS A 104 -3.59 -10.66 -5.08
CA CYS A 104 -2.33 -11.29 -5.51
C CYS A 104 -2.50 -12.76 -5.91
N GLY A 105 -3.55 -13.43 -5.44
CA GLY A 105 -3.90 -14.80 -5.84
C GLY A 105 -4.59 -14.90 -7.19
N ALA A 106 -5.07 -13.80 -7.76
CA ALA A 106 -5.77 -13.81 -9.06
C ALA A 106 -4.79 -14.06 -10.22
N GLN A 107 -5.20 -14.94 -11.15
CA GLN A 107 -4.36 -15.33 -12.30
C GLN A 107 -4.34 -14.31 -13.45
N ASP A 108 -5.29 -13.39 -13.49
CA ASP A 108 -5.55 -12.46 -14.59
C ASP A 108 -5.04 -11.04 -14.33
N VAL A 109 -4.22 -10.82 -13.29
CA VAL A 109 -3.66 -9.50 -12.98
C VAL A 109 -2.74 -9.03 -14.10
N CYS A 110 -3.12 -7.97 -14.81
CA CYS A 110 -2.25 -7.31 -15.76
C CYS A 110 -1.25 -6.39 -15.03
N ILE A 111 -0.01 -6.85 -14.88
CA ILE A 111 1.05 -6.13 -14.14
C ILE A 111 1.24 -4.72 -14.72
N ASP A 112 1.31 -4.58 -16.05
CA ASP A 112 1.57 -3.30 -16.70
C ASP A 112 0.46 -2.27 -16.47
N GLU A 113 -0.79 -2.70 -16.38
CA GLU A 113 -1.91 -1.82 -16.03
C GLU A 113 -1.86 -1.38 -14.56
N VAL A 114 -1.48 -2.28 -13.66
CA VAL A 114 -1.31 -1.96 -12.25
C VAL A 114 -0.15 -0.99 -12.04
N LEU A 115 0.96 -1.17 -12.77
CA LEU A 115 2.13 -0.29 -12.70
C LEU A 115 1.84 1.15 -13.16
N LYS A 116 0.75 1.41 -13.88
CA LYS A 116 0.29 2.77 -14.21
C LYS A 116 -0.37 3.48 -13.02
N ARG A 117 -0.82 2.75 -12.00
CA ARG A 117 -1.54 3.30 -10.85
C ARG A 117 -0.58 3.86 -9.80
N LYS A 118 -0.99 4.94 -9.12
CA LYS A 118 -0.17 5.62 -8.09
C LYS A 118 -0.40 5.06 -6.69
N PHE A 119 -1.63 4.65 -6.38
CA PHE A 119 -2.03 4.13 -5.07
C PHE A 119 -2.56 2.72 -5.27
N ILE A 120 -1.86 1.74 -4.69
CA ILE A 120 -2.12 0.33 -4.94
C ILE A 120 -2.28 -0.38 -3.59
N ALA A 121 -3.33 -1.18 -3.48
CA ALA A 121 -3.54 -2.08 -2.36
C ALA A 121 -3.38 -3.53 -2.86
N LEU A 122 -2.36 -4.21 -2.36
CA LEU A 122 -2.05 -5.60 -2.65
C LEU A 122 -2.64 -6.47 -1.56
N ASP A 123 -3.65 -7.25 -1.88
CA ASP A 123 -4.25 -8.17 -0.91
C ASP A 123 -3.63 -9.56 -1.04
N ASP A 124 -3.24 -10.08 0.11
CA ASP A 124 -2.70 -11.43 0.30
C ASP A 124 -1.40 -11.69 -0.49
N ILE A 125 -0.39 -10.80 -0.31
CA ILE A 125 0.95 -11.05 -0.88
C ILE A 125 1.55 -12.32 -0.28
N GLY A 126 2.30 -13.05 -1.11
CA GLY A 126 2.90 -14.34 -0.73
C GLY A 126 2.21 -15.54 -1.38
N VAL A 127 1.01 -15.35 -1.96
CA VAL A 127 0.29 -16.41 -2.69
C VAL A 127 0.44 -16.30 -4.20
N GLU A 128 0.94 -15.16 -4.70
CA GLU A 128 1.13 -14.95 -6.12
C GLU A 128 2.14 -15.94 -6.71
N VAL A 129 1.89 -16.33 -7.97
CA VAL A 129 2.79 -17.16 -8.76
C VAL A 129 3.57 -16.25 -9.72
N ASP A 130 4.88 -16.47 -9.80
CA ASP A 130 5.71 -15.79 -10.80
C ASP A 130 5.22 -16.12 -12.19
N ARG A 131 5.08 -15.12 -13.03
CA ARG A 131 4.68 -15.27 -14.43
C ARG A 131 5.91 -15.31 -15.33
N VAL A 132 5.83 -16.09 -16.37
CA VAL A 132 6.85 -16.09 -17.43
C VAL A 132 6.24 -15.40 -18.64
N GLU A 133 6.68 -14.17 -18.90
CA GLU A 133 6.27 -13.40 -20.08
C GLU A 133 7.50 -13.17 -20.96
N PHE A 134 7.43 -13.63 -22.21
CA PHE A 134 8.54 -13.53 -23.19
C PHE A 134 9.89 -14.03 -22.66
N GLY A 135 9.88 -15.13 -21.87
CA GLY A 135 11.09 -15.70 -21.27
C GLY A 135 11.59 -14.99 -20.00
N THR A 136 10.94 -13.92 -19.57
CA THR A 136 11.29 -13.18 -18.36
C THR A 136 10.35 -13.55 -17.21
N ARG A 137 10.94 -13.87 -16.05
CA ARG A 137 10.17 -14.15 -14.84
C ARG A 137 9.72 -12.83 -14.20
N ARG A 138 8.41 -12.65 -14.03
CA ARG A 138 7.80 -11.45 -13.47
C ARG A 138 7.05 -11.78 -12.18
N ASN A 139 7.28 -11.00 -11.14
CA ASN A 139 6.52 -11.05 -9.89
C ASN A 139 5.84 -9.71 -9.65
N VAL A 140 4.50 -9.73 -9.58
CA VAL A 140 3.68 -8.52 -9.46
C VAL A 140 4.02 -7.70 -8.22
N VAL A 141 4.28 -8.35 -7.09
CA VAL A 141 4.59 -7.67 -5.82
C VAL A 141 5.94 -6.95 -5.91
N VAL A 142 6.98 -7.66 -6.39
CA VAL A 142 8.33 -7.11 -6.51
C VAL A 142 8.36 -5.93 -7.48
N GLU A 143 7.69 -6.03 -8.64
CA GLU A 143 7.67 -4.95 -9.62
C GLU A 143 6.94 -3.71 -9.10
N ILE A 144 5.81 -3.90 -8.40
CA ILE A 144 5.06 -2.79 -7.81
C ILE A 144 5.87 -2.10 -6.71
N VAL A 145 6.49 -2.86 -5.80
CA VAL A 145 7.28 -2.30 -4.70
C VAL A 145 8.47 -1.50 -5.25
N ASN A 146 9.22 -2.05 -6.19
CA ASN A 146 10.32 -1.33 -6.85
C ASN A 146 9.81 -0.03 -7.49
N LYS A 147 8.69 -0.08 -8.22
CA LYS A 147 8.11 1.10 -8.86
C LYS A 147 7.70 2.18 -7.87
N VAL A 148 7.21 1.79 -6.69
CA VAL A 148 6.85 2.74 -5.62
C VAL A 148 8.09 3.32 -4.93
N GLN A 149 9.16 2.53 -4.77
CA GLN A 149 10.42 3.03 -4.21
C GLN A 149 11.05 4.12 -5.08
N ASP A 150 10.99 3.95 -6.40
CA ASP A 150 11.55 4.89 -7.38
C ASP A 150 10.67 6.14 -7.58
N ASN A 151 9.42 6.13 -7.13
CA ASN A 151 8.47 7.20 -7.39
C ASN A 151 7.80 7.67 -6.09
N PRO A 152 8.24 8.78 -5.52
CA PRO A 152 7.77 9.28 -4.22
C PRO A 152 6.29 9.71 -4.19
N ASP A 153 5.66 9.95 -5.35
CA ASP A 153 4.23 10.27 -5.47
C ASP A 153 3.32 9.03 -5.44
N ARG A 154 3.91 7.84 -5.26
CA ARG A 154 3.21 6.56 -5.20
C ARG A 154 3.19 5.99 -3.79
N MET A 155 2.22 5.13 -3.52
CA MET A 155 2.12 4.43 -2.25
C MET A 155 1.56 3.02 -2.45
N VAL A 156 2.11 2.07 -1.70
CA VAL A 156 1.58 0.72 -1.61
C VAL A 156 1.07 0.43 -0.21
N ILE A 157 -0.06 -0.27 -0.15
CA ILE A 157 -0.61 -0.91 1.04
C ILE A 157 -0.64 -2.40 0.73
N ALA A 158 -0.21 -3.25 1.64
CA ALA A 158 -0.22 -4.68 1.41
C ALA A 158 -0.75 -5.45 2.62
N SER A 159 -1.36 -6.61 2.35
CA SER A 159 -1.67 -7.61 3.36
C SER A 159 -1.00 -8.95 3.05
N SER A 160 -0.68 -9.74 4.08
CA SER A 160 -0.08 -11.07 3.94
C SER A 160 -0.52 -12.00 5.06
N ASN A 161 -0.60 -13.28 4.77
CA ASN A 161 -0.74 -14.34 5.74
C ASN A 161 0.62 -14.96 6.14
N LEU A 162 1.70 -14.53 5.53
CA LEU A 162 3.05 -14.91 5.92
C LEU A 162 3.46 -14.23 7.22
N SER A 163 4.40 -14.84 7.94
CA SER A 163 5.12 -14.19 9.04
C SER A 163 6.09 -13.13 8.49
N GLY A 164 6.60 -12.26 9.36
CA GLY A 164 7.65 -11.30 8.95
C GLY A 164 8.89 -11.98 8.38
N GLU A 165 9.27 -13.15 8.94
CA GLU A 165 10.38 -13.98 8.44
C GLU A 165 10.05 -14.55 7.06
N GLY A 166 8.84 -15.09 6.85
CA GLY A 166 8.41 -15.61 5.56
C GLY A 166 8.33 -14.55 4.47
N ILE A 167 7.95 -13.31 4.82
CA ILE A 167 8.00 -12.17 3.88
C ILE A 167 9.44 -11.87 3.49
N LYS A 168 10.35 -11.81 4.46
CA LYS A 168 11.78 -11.55 4.22
C LYS A 168 12.43 -12.67 3.40
N GLU A 169 12.11 -13.92 3.67
CA GLU A 169 12.60 -15.07 2.90
C GLU A 169 12.14 -15.02 1.44
N ARG A 170 10.87 -14.64 1.21
CA ARG A 170 10.30 -14.62 -0.14
C ARG A 170 10.73 -13.42 -0.98
N TYR A 171 10.84 -12.25 -0.38
CA TYR A 171 11.06 -10.97 -1.09
C TYR A 171 12.40 -10.31 -0.77
N GLY A 172 13.16 -10.85 0.19
CA GLY A 172 14.39 -10.24 0.68
C GLY A 172 14.12 -8.99 1.53
N ASP A 173 15.11 -8.13 1.63
CA ASP A 173 15.04 -6.87 2.40
C ASP A 173 14.35 -5.72 1.62
N ARG A 174 13.63 -6.02 0.55
CA ARG A 174 13.00 -5.02 -0.33
C ARG A 174 11.58 -4.62 0.10
N ILE A 175 10.95 -5.42 0.96
CA ILE A 175 9.58 -5.19 1.47
C ILE A 175 9.57 -4.95 2.97
#